data_96215493312ab53b8ab19d18fac022b2
#
_entry.id   96215493312ab53b8ab19d18fac022b2
#
_cell.length_a   1.000
_cell.length_b   1.000
_cell.length_c   1.000
_cell.angle_alpha   90.00
_cell.angle_beta   90.00
_cell.angle_gamma   90.00
#
_symmetry.space_group_name_H-M   'P 1'
#
loop_
_entity.id
_entity.type
_entity.pdbx_description
1 polymer ?
#
loop_
_entity_poly.entity_id
_entity_poly.type
_entity_poly.pdbx_seq_one_letter_code
_entity_poly.pdbx_strand_id
1 'polypeptide(L)'
;MAFETSDLDIPIEFAALSAERLEGMVAAGRDALECHRALAQTGDNIVGDLLRDVETFYEWNHYPDGDVYDPNSHGQYYYHTHPQELRGGEHGHFHVFMRPKGMRAELHLLR
;
A
#
# COMPACT_ATOMS: atom_id res chain seq x y z
N MET A 1 -0.18 4.23 18.98
CA MET A 1 -1.17 3.21 19.29
C MET A 1 -0.89 1.97 18.47
N ALA A 2 -0.70 0.88 19.14
CA ALA A 2 -0.55 -0.37 18.41
C ALA A 2 -1.88 -0.70 17.75
N PHE A 3 -1.81 -1.07 16.49
CA PHE A 3 -2.95 -1.48 15.73
C PHE A 3 -3.35 -2.89 16.19
N GLU A 4 -4.53 -3.03 16.75
CA GLU A 4 -5.01 -4.35 17.13
C GLU A 4 -5.44 -5.12 15.88
N THR A 5 -4.59 -6.03 15.46
CA THR A 5 -4.85 -6.84 14.27
C THR A 5 -6.11 -7.69 14.39
N SER A 6 -6.54 -7.98 15.63
CA SER A 6 -7.77 -8.74 15.86
C SER A 6 -9.01 -8.08 15.26
N ASP A 7 -9.03 -6.74 15.20
CA ASP A 7 -10.17 -6.01 14.63
C ASP A 7 -10.19 -6.03 13.10
N LEU A 8 -9.06 -6.43 12.48
CA LEU A 8 -8.93 -6.53 11.03
C LEU A 8 -8.70 -7.96 10.56
N ASP A 9 -8.70 -8.92 11.47
CA ASP A 9 -8.48 -10.31 11.13
C ASP A 9 -9.69 -10.86 10.40
N ILE A 10 -9.84 -10.46 9.14
CA ILE A 10 -10.75 -11.11 8.23
C ILE A 10 -9.98 -12.32 7.70
N PRO A 11 -10.35 -13.54 8.12
CA PRO A 11 -9.61 -14.72 7.67
C PRO A 11 -9.75 -14.86 6.16
N ILE A 12 -8.61 -15.05 5.48
CA ILE A 12 -8.59 -15.31 4.05
C ILE A 12 -8.80 -16.82 3.85
N GLU A 13 -9.90 -17.16 3.20
CA GLU A 13 -10.20 -18.55 2.86
C GLU A 13 -9.47 -18.91 1.55
N PHE A 14 -8.22 -19.30 1.66
CA PHE A 14 -7.41 -19.61 0.49
C PHE A 14 -8.00 -20.75 -0.35
N ALA A 15 -8.64 -21.71 0.31
CA ALA A 15 -9.27 -22.83 -0.40
C ALA A 15 -10.46 -22.40 -1.28
N ALA A 16 -11.03 -21.22 -1.02
CA ALA A 16 -12.13 -20.67 -1.82
C ALA A 16 -11.63 -19.90 -3.04
N LEU A 17 -10.32 -19.66 -3.16
CA LEU A 17 -9.72 -18.97 -4.29
C LEU A 17 -9.34 -19.97 -5.39
N SER A 18 -9.48 -19.54 -6.65
CA SER A 18 -9.04 -20.36 -7.77
C SER A 18 -7.52 -20.51 -7.80
N ALA A 19 -7.03 -21.57 -8.42
CA ALA A 19 -5.59 -21.75 -8.60
C ALA A 19 -4.98 -20.57 -9.39
N GLU A 20 -5.68 -20.10 -10.41
CA GLU A 20 -5.24 -18.95 -11.20
C GLU A 20 -5.08 -17.70 -10.34
N ARG A 21 -6.03 -17.44 -9.45
CA ARG A 21 -5.95 -16.30 -8.54
C ARG A 21 -4.78 -16.42 -7.56
N LEU A 22 -4.58 -17.62 -7.00
CA LEU A 22 -3.47 -17.87 -6.09
C LEU A 22 -2.12 -17.71 -6.79
N GLU A 23 -1.99 -18.19 -8.02
CA GLU A 23 -0.78 -18.02 -8.82
C GLU A 23 -0.49 -16.53 -9.07
N GLY A 24 -1.53 -15.76 -9.39
CA GLY A 24 -1.41 -14.31 -9.56
C GLY A 24 -0.95 -13.62 -8.30
N MET A 25 -1.45 -14.03 -7.15
CA MET A 25 -1.05 -13.47 -5.84
C MET A 25 0.42 -13.79 -5.55
N VAL A 26 0.86 -15.01 -5.83
CA VAL A 26 2.26 -15.40 -5.65
C VAL A 26 3.18 -14.58 -6.55
N ALA A 27 2.80 -14.44 -7.82
CA ALA A 27 3.59 -13.64 -8.77
C ALA A 27 3.71 -12.18 -8.32
N ALA A 28 2.61 -11.58 -7.89
CA ALA A 28 2.60 -10.20 -7.38
C ALA A 28 3.48 -10.06 -6.13
N GLY A 29 3.43 -11.02 -5.23
CA GLY A 29 4.27 -11.03 -4.03
C GLY A 29 5.75 -11.13 -4.37
N ARG A 30 6.11 -11.95 -5.34
CA ARG A 30 7.50 -12.05 -5.81
C ARG A 30 7.98 -10.75 -6.42
N ASP A 31 7.16 -10.09 -7.22
CA ASP A 31 7.49 -8.79 -7.81
C ASP A 31 7.72 -7.74 -6.73
N ALA A 32 6.86 -7.70 -5.72
CA ALA A 32 7.01 -6.77 -4.60
C ALA A 32 8.32 -7.01 -3.84
N LEU A 33 8.65 -8.28 -3.55
CA LEU A 33 9.91 -8.62 -2.89
C LEU A 33 11.13 -8.23 -3.72
N GLU A 34 11.04 -8.42 -5.04
CA GLU A 34 12.13 -8.04 -5.93
C GLU A 34 12.34 -6.53 -5.97
N CYS A 35 11.28 -5.74 -5.93
CA CYS A 35 11.38 -4.29 -5.83
C CYS A 35 12.09 -3.87 -4.54
N HIS A 36 11.72 -4.46 -3.40
CA HIS A 36 12.38 -4.19 -2.12
C HIS A 36 13.85 -4.56 -2.18
N ARG A 37 14.17 -5.71 -2.77
CA ARG A 37 15.56 -6.18 -2.90
C ARG A 37 16.38 -5.24 -3.77
N ALA A 38 15.82 -4.80 -4.89
CA ALA A 38 16.51 -3.87 -5.79
C ALA A 38 16.82 -2.54 -5.11
N LEU A 39 15.86 -1.99 -4.38
CA LEU A 39 16.06 -0.75 -3.63
C LEU A 39 17.14 -0.93 -2.54
N ALA A 40 17.10 -2.05 -1.84
CA ALA A 40 18.06 -2.33 -0.77
C ALA A 40 19.51 -2.41 -1.26
N GLN A 41 19.75 -2.77 -2.52
CA GLN A 41 21.08 -2.84 -3.09
C GLN A 41 21.80 -1.50 -3.05
N THR A 42 21.09 -0.40 -3.10
CA THR A 42 21.65 0.95 -3.01
C THR A 42 21.38 1.59 -1.65
N GLY A 43 21.00 0.80 -0.65
CA GLY A 43 20.69 1.29 0.70
C GLY A 43 19.39 2.05 0.80
N ASP A 44 18.49 1.87 -0.16
CA ASP A 44 17.22 2.57 -0.23
C ASP A 44 16.06 1.66 0.18
N ASN A 45 14.87 2.24 0.24
CA ASN A 45 13.61 1.54 0.53
C ASN A 45 12.46 2.30 -0.12
N ILE A 46 11.23 1.77 -0.01
CA ILE A 46 10.07 2.37 -0.68
C ILE A 46 9.78 3.80 -0.21
N VAL A 47 10.03 4.12 1.04
CA VAL A 47 9.83 5.48 1.55
C VAL A 47 10.92 6.42 1.02
N GLY A 48 12.17 5.99 1.08
CA GLY A 48 13.30 6.76 0.56
C GLY A 48 13.16 7.07 -0.93
N ASP A 49 12.74 6.08 -1.71
CA ASP A 49 12.51 6.24 -3.13
C ASP A 49 11.41 7.28 -3.40
N LEU A 50 10.30 7.16 -2.69
CA LEU A 50 9.14 8.05 -2.84
C LEU A 50 9.50 9.49 -2.50
N LEU A 51 10.30 9.71 -1.47
CA LEU A 51 10.62 11.04 -0.96
C LEU A 51 11.92 11.63 -1.53
N ARG A 52 12.57 10.96 -2.48
CA ARG A 52 13.90 11.33 -2.97
C ARG A 52 13.99 12.79 -3.43
N ASP A 53 13.00 13.28 -4.15
CA ASP A 53 12.99 14.62 -4.72
C ASP A 53 12.16 15.62 -3.91
N VAL A 54 11.75 15.25 -2.71
CA VAL A 54 10.95 16.11 -1.83
C VAL A 54 11.88 17.03 -1.06
N GLU A 55 11.83 18.33 -1.34
CA GLU A 55 12.66 19.33 -0.69
C GLU A 55 12.23 19.59 0.75
N THR A 56 10.92 19.73 0.98
CA THR A 56 10.35 19.96 2.30
C THR A 56 9.23 18.97 2.54
N PHE A 57 9.33 18.26 3.66
CA PHE A 57 8.36 17.25 4.05
C PHE A 57 7.42 17.82 5.11
N TYR A 58 6.14 17.83 4.81
CA TYR A 58 5.12 18.35 5.73
C TYR A 58 4.25 17.22 6.26
N GLU A 59 3.95 17.26 7.54
CA GLU A 59 2.97 16.36 8.14
C GLU A 59 1.61 16.54 7.44
N TRP A 60 0.86 15.46 7.30
CA TRP A 60 -0.46 15.39 6.71
C TRP A 60 -0.51 15.53 5.19
N ASN A 61 0.53 16.06 4.55
CA ASN A 61 0.55 16.13 3.09
C ASN A 61 0.69 14.73 2.49
N HIS A 62 0.05 14.53 1.34
CA HIS A 62 0.18 13.28 0.59
C HIS A 62 1.45 13.28 -0.26
N TYR A 63 2.16 12.17 -0.24
CA TYR A 63 3.34 11.97 -1.07
C TYR A 63 3.20 10.69 -1.90
N PRO A 64 3.40 10.73 -3.22
CA PRO A 64 3.62 11.95 -4.03
C PRO A 64 2.37 12.81 -4.09
N ASP A 65 2.55 14.08 -4.44
CA ASP A 65 1.44 14.99 -4.65
C ASP A 65 0.50 14.43 -5.71
N GLY A 66 -0.80 14.40 -5.40
CA GLY A 66 -1.80 13.84 -6.29
C GLY A 66 -1.93 12.31 -6.23
N ASP A 67 -1.25 11.67 -5.29
CA ASP A 67 -1.25 10.22 -5.09
C ASP A 67 -0.67 9.46 -6.30
N VAL A 68 -0.56 8.13 -6.15
CA VAL A 68 -0.20 7.22 -7.25
C VAL A 68 -1.43 6.40 -7.60
N TYR A 69 -1.78 6.38 -8.86
CA TYR A 69 -2.86 5.55 -9.38
C TYR A 69 -2.31 4.60 -10.44
N ASP A 70 -2.57 3.31 -10.27
CA ASP A 70 -2.20 2.29 -11.24
C ASP A 70 -3.38 2.01 -12.18
N PRO A 71 -3.25 2.33 -13.48
CA PRO A 71 -4.34 2.11 -14.42
C PRO A 71 -4.61 0.64 -14.74
N ASN A 72 -3.71 -0.27 -14.39
CA ASN A 72 -3.90 -1.70 -14.64
C ASN A 72 -4.71 -2.37 -13.54
N SER A 73 -4.31 -2.18 -12.29
CA SER A 73 -4.99 -2.78 -11.13
C SER A 73 -6.08 -1.90 -10.55
N HIS A 74 -6.03 -0.59 -10.85
CA HIS A 74 -6.87 0.45 -10.24
C HIS A 74 -6.62 0.59 -8.74
N GLY A 75 -5.44 0.19 -8.29
CA GLY A 75 -4.94 0.50 -6.97
C GLY A 75 -4.46 1.93 -6.91
N GLN A 76 -4.59 2.54 -5.76
CA GLN A 76 -4.13 3.91 -5.52
C GLN A 76 -3.48 3.98 -4.15
N TYR A 77 -2.43 4.76 -4.03
CA TYR A 77 -1.82 4.95 -2.72
C TYR A 77 -1.20 6.32 -2.57
N TYR A 78 -1.01 6.71 -1.31
CA TYR A 78 -0.17 7.81 -0.91
C TYR A 78 0.50 7.48 0.41
N TYR A 79 1.56 8.22 0.70
CA TYR A 79 2.27 8.17 1.96
C TYR A 79 2.09 9.49 2.70
N HIS A 80 1.85 9.44 4.01
CA HIS A 80 1.85 10.64 4.82
C HIS A 80 2.32 10.34 6.25
N THR A 81 2.61 11.39 6.99
CA THR A 81 3.02 11.28 8.38
C THR A 81 2.10 12.10 9.27
N HIS A 82 1.99 11.67 10.52
CA HIS A 82 1.30 12.39 11.58
C HIS A 82 2.31 12.95 12.58
N PRO A 83 1.91 13.93 13.43
CA PRO A 83 2.75 14.32 14.56
C PRO A 83 3.13 13.13 15.42
N GLN A 84 4.38 13.09 15.90
CA GLN A 84 4.89 11.95 16.66
C GLN A 84 4.07 11.67 17.92
N GLU A 85 3.52 12.68 18.55
CA GLU A 85 2.69 12.51 19.74
C GLU A 85 1.43 11.68 19.49
N LEU A 86 1.00 11.55 18.20
CA LEU A 86 -0.15 10.72 17.83
C LEU A 86 0.25 9.30 17.50
N ARG A 87 1.48 9.08 17.01
CA ARG A 87 1.93 7.80 16.48
C ARG A 87 3.36 7.49 16.87
N GLY A 88 3.76 7.76 18.10
CA GLY A 88 5.13 7.66 18.55
C GLY A 88 5.96 6.55 17.91
N GLY A 89 7.12 6.89 17.38
CA GLY A 89 8.04 5.97 16.73
C GLY A 89 7.74 5.66 15.27
N GLU A 90 6.56 5.96 14.78
CA GLU A 90 6.20 5.77 13.38
C GLU A 90 6.68 6.95 12.54
N HIS A 91 7.43 6.70 11.47
CA HIS A 91 7.81 7.75 10.52
C HIS A 91 6.59 8.23 9.74
N GLY A 92 5.80 7.31 9.25
CA GLY A 92 4.59 7.57 8.49
C GLY A 92 3.98 6.25 8.04
N HIS A 93 2.99 6.33 7.17
CA HIS A 93 2.36 5.12 6.66
C HIS A 93 1.75 5.35 5.29
N PHE A 94 1.52 4.24 4.59
CA PHE A 94 0.84 4.24 3.30
C PHE A 94 -0.66 4.03 3.52
N HIS A 95 -1.45 4.79 2.78
CA HIS A 95 -2.86 4.50 2.58
C HIS A 95 -3.01 3.87 1.20
N VAL A 96 -3.64 2.72 1.15
CA VAL A 96 -3.81 1.96 -0.10
C VAL A 96 -5.29 1.78 -0.35
N PHE A 97 -5.72 2.05 -1.57
CA PHE A 97 -7.12 1.97 -1.97
C PHE A 97 -7.27 1.12 -3.22
N MET A 98 -8.40 0.42 -3.30
CA MET A 98 -8.86 -0.17 -4.55
C MET A 98 -9.98 0.71 -5.09
N ARG A 99 -9.74 1.31 -6.27
CA ARG A 99 -10.76 2.15 -6.88
C ARG A 99 -11.87 1.29 -7.51
N PRO A 100 -13.09 1.85 -7.65
CA PRO A 100 -14.23 1.05 -8.12
C PRO A 100 -14.01 0.28 -9.41
N LYS A 101 -13.24 0.82 -10.35
CA LYS A 101 -12.93 0.14 -11.60
C LYS A 101 -12.20 -1.18 -11.42
N GLY A 102 -11.46 -1.34 -10.33
CA GLY A 102 -10.74 -2.57 -10.02
C GLY A 102 -11.57 -3.59 -9.25
N MET A 103 -12.78 -3.21 -8.86
CA MET A 103 -13.68 -4.06 -8.09
C MET A 103 -14.62 -4.82 -9.00
N ARG A 104 -15.08 -5.99 -8.55
CA ARG A 104 -16.15 -6.72 -9.22
C ARG A 104 -17.41 -5.85 -9.26
N ALA A 105 -18.19 -5.98 -10.33
CA ALA A 105 -19.37 -5.13 -10.57
C ALA A 105 -20.36 -5.12 -9.41
N GLU A 106 -20.58 -6.28 -8.76
CA GLU A 106 -21.52 -6.40 -7.65
C GLU A 106 -21.12 -5.57 -6.41
N LEU A 107 -19.84 -5.24 -6.28
CA LEU A 107 -19.36 -4.43 -5.16
C LEU A 107 -19.60 -2.94 -5.37
N HIS A 108 -19.87 -2.53 -6.61
CA HIS A 108 -20.14 -1.12 -6.92
C HIS A 108 -21.44 -0.63 -6.30
N LEU A 109 -22.35 -1.54 -6.00
CA LEU A 109 -23.65 -1.22 -5.38
C LEU A 109 -23.54 -0.90 -3.90
N LEU A 110 -22.39 -1.17 -3.29
CA LEU A 110 -22.17 -0.95 -1.86
C LEU A 110 -21.64 0.44 -1.53
N ARG A 111 -21.50 1.30 -2.52
CA ARG A 111 -21.04 2.67 -2.33
C ARG A 111 -22.06 3.57 -1.70
#